data_282efcef727752e305f1380545fbfda1
#
_entry.id   282efcef727752e305f1380545fbfda1
#
_cell.length_a   1.000
_cell.length_b   1.000
_cell.length_c   1.000
_cell.angle_alpha   90.00
_cell.angle_beta   90.00
_cell.angle_gamma   90.00
#
_symmetry.space_group_name_H-M   'P 1'
#
loop_
_entity.id
_entity.type
_entity.pdbx_description
1 polymer ?
#
loop_
_entity_poly.entity_id
_entity_poly.type
_entity_poly.pdbx_seq_one_letter_code
_entity_poly.pdbx_strand_id
1 'polypeptide(L)'
;QLTSNAGDAGREERKALIHQTKSAWLQTLTSLDHEEDDPGTTWNKDSRDRDPERMSPRIAWRAIQAGLPKDAIISSDIGNNCAIGNAYPTFETGRKYLAPGLFGPCGYGFPSILGAKIGCPDTPVVGFAGDGAFGISMSEMTSCNRKEWPNITMVIFRNYQWGAEKRNSILWYDNN
;
A
#
# COMPACT_ATOMS: atom_id res chain seq x y z
N GLN A 1 21.96 34.54 12.31
CA GLN A 1 20.64 35.04 11.87
C GLN A 1 20.49 34.70 10.39
N LEU A 2 19.86 33.59 10.07
CA LEU A 2 19.44 33.25 8.71
C LEU A 2 18.24 34.11 8.38
N THR A 3 18.37 34.96 7.39
CA THR A 3 17.39 35.96 6.97
C THR A 3 16.09 35.30 6.48
N SER A 4 14.99 35.64 7.12
CA SER A 4 13.67 35.05 6.99
C SER A 4 12.94 35.27 5.66
N ASN A 5 13.45 36.12 4.77
CA ASN A 5 12.69 36.56 3.58
C ASN A 5 12.97 35.76 2.30
N ALA A 6 14.10 35.07 2.16
CA ALA A 6 14.34 34.17 1.04
C ALA A 6 13.62 32.80 1.21
N GLY A 7 13.17 32.49 2.44
CA GLY A 7 12.49 31.24 2.76
C GLY A 7 11.01 31.20 2.34
N ASP A 8 10.30 32.32 2.34
CA ASP A 8 8.85 32.32 2.11
C ASP A 8 8.47 32.21 0.63
N ALA A 9 9.16 32.91 -0.28
CA ALA A 9 8.89 32.80 -1.70
C ALA A 9 9.18 31.35 -2.20
N GLY A 10 10.32 30.80 -1.83
CA GLY A 10 10.65 29.41 -2.19
C GLY A 10 9.77 28.36 -1.52
N ARG A 11 9.16 28.69 -0.39
CA ARG A 11 8.20 27.83 0.29
C ARG A 11 6.85 27.80 -0.43
N GLU A 12 6.35 28.93 -0.88
CA GLU A 12 5.10 29.01 -1.65
C GLU A 12 5.24 28.38 -3.04
N GLU A 13 6.35 28.61 -3.71
CA GLU A 13 6.64 27.94 -4.99
C GLU A 13 6.69 26.40 -4.82
N ARG A 14 7.32 25.91 -3.76
CA ARG A 14 7.37 24.48 -3.46
C ARG A 14 5.99 23.91 -3.14
N LYS A 15 5.16 24.63 -2.40
CA LYS A 15 3.78 24.23 -2.14
C LYS A 15 2.95 24.16 -3.42
N ALA A 16 3.08 25.14 -4.30
CA ALA A 16 2.41 25.14 -5.59
C ALA A 16 2.83 23.95 -6.44
N LEU A 17 4.13 23.67 -6.50
CA LEU A 17 4.66 22.48 -7.22
C LEU A 17 4.13 21.18 -6.64
N ILE A 18 4.12 21.02 -5.32
CA ILE A 18 3.57 19.83 -4.65
C ILE A 18 2.09 19.67 -5.00
N HIS A 19 1.32 20.76 -4.94
CA HIS A 19 -0.09 20.71 -5.26
C HIS A 19 -0.35 20.34 -6.71
N GLN A 20 0.38 20.93 -7.64
CA GLN A 20 0.31 20.59 -9.06
C GLN A 20 0.67 19.12 -9.32
N THR A 21 1.78 18.65 -8.75
CA THR A 21 2.23 17.25 -8.90
C THR A 21 1.21 16.27 -8.32
N LYS A 22 0.65 16.58 -7.16
CA LYS A 22 -0.41 15.78 -6.54
C LYS A 22 -1.65 15.70 -7.43
N SER A 23 -2.08 16.82 -7.99
CA SER A 23 -3.25 16.86 -8.89
C SER A 23 -3.02 16.05 -10.16
N ALA A 24 -1.85 16.20 -10.79
CA ALA A 24 -1.46 15.41 -11.96
C ALA A 24 -1.41 13.92 -11.65
N TRP A 25 -0.86 13.55 -10.50
CA TRP A 25 -0.81 12.16 -10.05
C TRP A 25 -2.20 11.56 -9.84
N LEU A 26 -3.11 12.30 -9.20
CA LEU A 26 -4.49 11.85 -9.01
C LEU A 26 -5.23 11.66 -10.36
N GLN A 27 -4.98 12.54 -11.33
CA GLN A 27 -5.51 12.37 -12.68
C GLN A 27 -4.96 11.10 -13.36
N THR A 28 -3.66 10.85 -13.23
CA THR A 28 -3.03 9.62 -13.72
C THR A 28 -3.65 8.38 -13.08
N LEU A 29 -3.83 8.35 -11.77
CA LEU A 29 -4.47 7.23 -11.09
C LEU A 29 -5.91 7.02 -11.55
N THR A 30 -6.64 8.09 -11.85
CA THR A 30 -8.01 7.99 -12.37
C THR A 30 -8.04 7.43 -13.78
N SER A 31 -7.10 7.81 -14.65
CA SER A 31 -7.02 7.22 -15.99
C SER A 31 -6.72 5.73 -15.96
N LEU A 32 -5.83 5.30 -15.05
CA LEU A 32 -5.47 3.89 -14.90
C LEU A 32 -6.62 2.99 -14.41
N ASP A 33 -7.66 3.55 -13.81
CA ASP A 33 -8.82 2.75 -13.39
C ASP A 33 -9.61 2.21 -14.58
N HIS A 34 -9.54 2.86 -15.71
CA HIS A 34 -10.23 2.46 -16.94
C HIS A 34 -9.36 1.55 -17.82
N GLU A 35 -8.04 1.50 -17.61
CA GLU A 35 -7.13 0.65 -18.40
C GLU A 35 -7.33 -0.85 -18.11
N GLU A 36 -7.95 -1.22 -17.01
CA GLU A 36 -8.23 -2.62 -16.70
C GLU A 36 -9.27 -3.23 -17.65
N ASP A 37 -10.07 -2.39 -18.30
CA ASP A 37 -11.04 -2.80 -19.30
C ASP A 37 -10.43 -2.87 -20.72
N ASP A 38 -9.19 -2.39 -20.92
CA ASP A 38 -8.51 -2.45 -22.20
C ASP A 38 -7.89 -3.83 -22.45
N PRO A 39 -8.45 -4.62 -23.40
CA PRO A 39 -7.91 -5.93 -23.76
C PRO A 39 -6.54 -5.85 -24.46
N GLY A 40 -6.06 -4.64 -24.77
CA GLY A 40 -4.83 -4.40 -25.51
C GLY A 40 -3.57 -4.22 -24.65
N THR A 41 -3.68 -4.06 -23.34
CA THR A 41 -2.50 -3.99 -22.49
C THR A 41 -1.79 -5.34 -22.44
N THR A 42 -0.47 -5.34 -22.63
CA THR A 42 0.37 -6.54 -22.70
C THR A 42 0.26 -7.46 -21.47
N TRP A 43 -0.22 -6.93 -20.37
CA TRP A 43 -0.53 -7.65 -19.13
C TRP A 43 -1.73 -8.58 -19.25
N ASN A 44 -2.65 -8.32 -20.19
CA ASN A 44 -3.90 -9.00 -20.34
C ASN A 44 -3.87 -10.14 -21.35
N LYS A 45 -2.83 -10.19 -22.21
CA LYS A 45 -2.75 -11.21 -23.28
C LYS A 45 -2.47 -12.62 -22.77
N ASP A 46 -1.77 -12.74 -21.62
CA ASP A 46 -1.39 -14.04 -21.07
C ASP A 46 -2.10 -14.39 -19.75
N SER A 47 -2.96 -13.54 -19.23
CA SER A 47 -3.73 -13.89 -18.04
C SER A 47 -4.93 -14.77 -18.42
N ARG A 48 -4.66 -16.03 -18.69
CA ARG A 48 -5.66 -17.12 -18.67
C ARG A 48 -6.43 -17.19 -17.35
N ASP A 49 -6.05 -16.36 -16.38
CA ASP A 49 -6.56 -16.26 -15.02
C ASP A 49 -7.44 -15.02 -14.81
N ARG A 50 -7.98 -14.41 -15.84
CA ARG A 50 -9.01 -13.37 -15.66
C ARG A 50 -10.29 -14.03 -15.18
N ASP A 51 -10.36 -14.19 -13.89
CA ASP A 51 -11.60 -14.45 -13.21
C ASP A 51 -12.39 -13.14 -13.15
N PRO A 52 -13.51 -13.00 -13.88
CA PRO A 52 -14.32 -11.78 -13.89
C PRO A 52 -14.91 -11.46 -12.52
N GLU A 53 -14.87 -12.42 -11.58
CA GLU A 53 -15.30 -12.24 -10.20
C GLU A 53 -14.20 -11.63 -9.31
N ARG A 54 -12.97 -11.47 -9.81
CA ARG A 54 -11.88 -10.87 -9.04
C ARG A 54 -11.96 -9.35 -9.03
N MET A 55 -11.89 -8.81 -7.84
CA MET A 55 -11.84 -7.37 -7.65
C MET A 55 -10.51 -6.79 -8.09
N SER A 56 -10.54 -5.67 -8.83
CA SER A 56 -9.35 -4.87 -9.10
C SER A 56 -8.71 -4.38 -7.81
N PRO A 57 -7.37 -4.54 -7.63
CA PRO A 57 -6.69 -4.02 -6.47
C PRO A 57 -6.78 -2.49 -6.36
N ARG A 58 -6.92 -1.77 -7.47
CA ARG A 58 -7.09 -0.31 -7.47
C ARG A 58 -8.45 0.09 -6.91
N ILE A 59 -9.51 -0.58 -7.35
CA ILE A 59 -10.87 -0.37 -6.81
C ILE A 59 -10.91 -0.71 -5.33
N ALA A 60 -10.28 -1.82 -4.93
CA ALA A 60 -10.16 -2.21 -3.53
C ALA A 60 -9.46 -1.12 -2.71
N TRP A 61 -8.31 -0.60 -3.17
CA TRP A 61 -7.59 0.46 -2.48
C TRP A 61 -8.39 1.76 -2.36
N ARG A 62 -9.15 2.14 -3.36
CA ARG A 62 -10.03 3.32 -3.30
C ARG A 62 -11.13 3.15 -2.26
N ALA A 63 -11.77 1.99 -2.23
CA ALA A 63 -12.79 1.69 -1.25
C ALA A 63 -12.20 1.69 0.18
N ILE A 64 -11.04 1.08 0.36
CA ILE A 64 -10.31 1.07 1.64
C ILE A 64 -9.95 2.50 2.07
N GLN A 65 -9.38 3.29 1.18
CA GLN A 65 -9.00 4.68 1.48
C GLN A 65 -10.20 5.51 1.93
N ALA A 66 -11.37 5.29 1.34
CA ALA A 66 -12.59 5.98 1.74
C ALA A 66 -13.08 5.59 3.16
N GLY A 67 -12.77 4.37 3.59
CA GLY A 67 -13.15 3.86 4.92
C GLY A 67 -12.07 3.98 6.00
N LEU A 68 -10.82 4.35 5.63
CA LEU A 68 -9.73 4.46 6.60
C LEU A 68 -9.96 5.64 7.56
N PRO A 69 -9.78 5.42 8.87
CA PRO A 69 -9.71 6.53 9.82
C PRO A 69 -8.58 7.50 9.45
N LYS A 70 -8.82 8.79 9.53
CA LYS A 70 -7.84 9.82 9.14
C LYS A 70 -6.58 9.81 9.99
N ASP A 71 -6.67 9.32 11.21
CA ASP A 71 -5.59 9.20 12.18
C ASP A 71 -4.93 7.83 12.19
N ALA A 72 -5.38 6.88 11.36
CA ALA A 72 -4.85 5.52 11.33
C ALA A 72 -3.36 5.49 10.99
N ILE A 73 -2.63 4.61 11.67
CA ILE A 73 -1.29 4.18 11.27
C ILE A 73 -1.44 3.03 10.31
N ILE A 74 -0.83 3.15 9.15
CA ILE A 74 -0.90 2.15 8.08
C ILE A 74 0.46 1.46 7.93
N SER A 75 0.43 0.15 7.77
CA SER A 75 1.60 -0.61 7.35
C SER A 75 1.31 -1.39 6.07
N SER A 76 2.24 -1.38 5.14
CA SER A 76 2.19 -2.22 3.95
C SER A 76 3.33 -3.24 3.96
N ASP A 77 3.00 -4.49 3.65
CA ASP A 77 4.01 -5.50 3.37
C ASP A 77 4.54 -5.36 1.94
N ILE A 78 5.64 -6.04 1.64
CA ILE A 78 6.28 -6.03 0.32
C ILE A 78 5.46 -6.82 -0.72
N GLY A 79 5.77 -6.63 -1.99
CA GLY A 79 5.15 -7.24 -3.15
C GLY A 79 4.29 -6.26 -3.96
N ASN A 80 3.43 -6.76 -4.83
CA ASN A 80 2.53 -5.94 -5.64
C ASN A 80 1.64 -5.03 -4.77
N ASN A 81 1.28 -5.51 -3.59
CA ASN A 81 0.53 -4.76 -2.60
C ASN A 81 1.25 -3.48 -2.17
N CYS A 82 2.55 -3.55 -1.91
CA CYS A 82 3.35 -2.38 -1.55
C CYS A 82 3.41 -1.36 -2.71
N ALA A 83 3.61 -1.84 -3.94
CA ALA A 83 3.67 -0.96 -5.11
C ALA A 83 2.37 -0.18 -5.30
N ILE A 84 1.23 -0.84 -5.20
CA ILE A 84 -0.09 -0.21 -5.29
C ILE A 84 -0.34 0.66 -4.06
N GLY A 85 -0.04 0.16 -2.86
CA GLY A 85 -0.22 0.87 -1.60
C GLY A 85 0.61 2.14 -1.46
N ASN A 86 1.72 2.26 -2.18
CA ASN A 86 2.49 3.51 -2.22
C ASN A 86 1.82 4.60 -3.09
N ALA A 87 0.92 4.19 -3.98
CA ALA A 87 0.27 5.11 -4.91
C ALA A 87 -1.05 5.69 -4.39
N TYR A 88 -1.84 4.92 -3.66
CA TYR A 88 -3.22 5.26 -3.31
C TYR A 88 -3.42 5.92 -1.95
N PRO A 89 -2.78 5.51 -0.84
CA PRO A 89 -3.01 6.13 0.47
C PRO A 89 -2.65 7.61 0.49
N THR A 90 -3.50 8.40 1.10
CA THR A 90 -3.27 9.83 1.35
C THR A 90 -3.20 10.08 2.86
N PHE A 91 -2.24 10.91 3.27
CA PHE A 91 -1.99 11.22 4.68
C PHE A 91 -2.09 12.73 4.89
N GLU A 92 -2.88 13.13 5.86
CA GLU A 92 -3.00 14.54 6.25
C GLU A 92 -1.92 14.93 7.28
N THR A 93 -1.42 13.96 8.02
CA THR A 93 -0.36 14.14 9.03
C THR A 93 0.80 13.20 8.77
N GLY A 94 2.02 13.62 9.10
CA GLY A 94 3.22 12.84 8.85
C GLY A 94 3.38 11.59 9.73
N ARG A 95 4.26 10.67 9.29
CA ARG A 95 4.74 9.49 10.03
C ARG A 95 3.69 8.44 10.34
N LYS A 96 2.72 8.26 9.45
CA LYS A 96 1.64 7.27 9.62
C LYS A 96 1.70 6.10 8.65
N TYR A 97 2.72 6.04 7.81
CA TYR A 97 2.93 4.95 6.87
C TYR A 97 4.23 4.21 7.15
N LEU A 98 4.10 2.92 7.43
CA LEU A 98 5.20 2.00 7.68
C LEU A 98 5.34 1.07 6.47
N ALA A 99 6.51 1.02 5.88
CA ALA A 99 6.80 0.14 4.75
C ALA A 99 8.20 -0.46 4.92
N PRO A 100 8.48 -1.65 4.36
CA PRO A 100 9.73 -2.37 4.60
C PRO A 100 10.95 -1.76 3.92
N GLY A 101 10.89 -0.55 3.40
CA GLY A 101 12.02 0.23 2.92
C GLY A 101 12.85 -0.46 1.84
N LEU A 102 14.17 -0.27 1.90
CA LEU A 102 15.12 -0.73 0.88
C LEU A 102 15.34 -2.24 0.86
N PHE A 103 15.33 -2.89 2.02
CA PHE A 103 15.55 -4.33 2.10
C PHE A 103 14.33 -5.15 1.64
N GLY A 104 13.13 -4.64 1.85
CA GLY A 104 11.88 -5.23 1.38
C GLY A 104 11.59 -6.65 1.89
N PRO A 105 11.70 -6.95 3.19
CA PRO A 105 11.40 -8.29 3.69
C PRO A 105 9.90 -8.58 3.62
N CYS A 106 9.55 -9.77 3.12
CA CYS A 106 8.19 -10.31 3.25
C CYS A 106 7.88 -10.66 4.71
N GLY A 107 6.64 -10.46 5.13
CA GLY A 107 6.21 -10.70 6.51
C GLY A 107 6.42 -9.51 7.44
N TYR A 108 6.71 -8.32 6.91
CA TYR A 108 6.89 -7.09 7.66
C TYR A 108 5.57 -6.48 8.15
N GLY A 109 4.54 -6.52 7.31
CA GLY A 109 3.31 -5.74 7.50
C GLY A 109 2.58 -6.06 8.80
N PHE A 110 2.41 -7.33 9.11
CA PHE A 110 1.66 -7.76 10.29
C PHE A 110 2.42 -7.48 11.60
N PRO A 111 3.68 -7.88 11.80
CA PRO A 111 4.42 -7.55 13.02
C PRO A 111 4.56 -6.04 13.24
N SER A 112 4.68 -5.25 12.18
CA SER A 112 4.83 -3.81 12.32
C SER A 112 3.57 -3.12 12.85
N ILE A 113 2.36 -3.60 12.48
CA ILE A 113 1.13 -3.06 13.09
C ILE A 113 0.96 -3.48 14.55
N LEU A 114 1.47 -4.65 14.95
CA LEU A 114 1.53 -5.03 16.36
C LEU A 114 2.40 -4.04 17.14
N GLY A 115 3.59 -3.76 16.63
CA GLY A 115 4.49 -2.76 17.22
C GLY A 115 3.88 -1.36 17.27
N ALA A 116 3.23 -0.94 16.19
CA ALA A 116 2.53 0.35 16.12
C ALA A 116 1.40 0.43 17.16
N LYS A 117 0.65 -0.66 17.36
CA LYS A 117 -0.43 -0.72 18.35
C LYS A 117 0.09 -0.66 19.78
N ILE A 118 1.21 -1.29 20.05
CA ILE A 118 1.87 -1.20 21.38
C ILE A 118 2.33 0.24 21.66
N GLY A 119 2.93 0.89 20.64
CA GLY A 119 3.42 2.26 20.77
C GLY A 119 2.33 3.33 20.82
N CYS A 120 1.18 3.05 20.18
CA CYS A 120 0.04 3.96 20.04
C CYS A 120 -1.28 3.22 20.30
N PRO A 121 -1.56 2.84 21.56
CA PRO A 121 -2.66 1.93 21.89
C PRO A 121 -4.05 2.46 21.51
N ASP A 122 -4.25 3.77 21.52
CA ASP A 122 -5.53 4.40 21.22
C ASP A 122 -5.71 4.73 19.73
N THR A 123 -4.64 4.62 18.93
CA THR A 123 -4.68 4.94 17.50
C THR A 123 -5.11 3.72 16.69
N PRO A 124 -6.02 3.85 15.70
CA PRO A 124 -6.31 2.78 14.77
C PRO A 124 -5.07 2.34 14.01
N VAL A 125 -4.86 1.04 13.85
CA VAL A 125 -3.76 0.48 13.05
C VAL A 125 -4.31 -0.46 11.99
N VAL A 126 -3.84 -0.29 10.75
CA VAL A 126 -4.30 -1.07 9.61
C VAL A 126 -3.09 -1.57 8.82
N GLY A 127 -2.96 -2.87 8.69
CA GLY A 127 -1.93 -3.51 7.89
C GLY A 127 -2.46 -4.01 6.55
N PHE A 128 -1.59 -4.02 5.56
CA PHE A 128 -1.87 -4.54 4.22
C PHE A 128 -0.79 -5.52 3.81
N ALA A 129 -1.20 -6.69 3.32
CA ALA A 129 -0.27 -7.69 2.80
C ALA A 129 -0.91 -8.52 1.68
N GLY A 130 -0.08 -9.12 0.85
CA GLY A 130 -0.47 -10.28 0.06
C GLY A 130 -0.58 -11.53 0.94
N ASP A 131 -1.27 -12.55 0.45
CA ASP A 131 -1.43 -13.84 1.16
C ASP A 131 -0.09 -14.52 1.43
N GLY A 132 0.87 -14.45 0.50
CA GLY A 132 2.21 -15.01 0.70
C GLY A 132 2.98 -14.30 1.82
N ALA A 133 3.03 -12.98 1.81
CA ALA A 133 3.73 -12.20 2.83
C ALA A 133 3.07 -12.36 4.22
N PHE A 134 1.74 -12.32 4.30
CA PHE A 134 1.02 -12.55 5.54
C PHE A 134 1.29 -13.95 6.10
N GLY A 135 1.34 -14.99 5.23
CA GLY A 135 1.62 -16.36 5.63
C GLY A 135 2.94 -16.53 6.37
N ILE A 136 3.97 -15.72 6.05
CA ILE A 136 5.27 -15.76 6.73
C ILE A 136 5.16 -15.38 8.21
N SER A 137 4.36 -14.36 8.52
CA SER A 137 4.21 -13.82 9.88
C SER A 137 2.88 -14.17 10.56
N MET A 138 2.11 -15.07 9.96
CA MET A 138 0.78 -15.45 10.46
C MET A 138 0.81 -16.02 11.88
N SER A 139 1.90 -16.65 12.29
CA SER A 139 2.10 -17.16 13.65
C SER A 139 1.98 -16.08 14.73
N GLU A 140 2.30 -14.82 14.37
CA GLU A 140 2.19 -13.68 15.29
C GLU A 140 0.73 -13.35 15.66
N MET A 141 -0.25 -13.93 14.96
CA MET A 141 -1.66 -13.83 15.35
C MET A 141 -1.93 -14.35 16.75
N THR A 142 -1.12 -15.30 17.23
CA THR A 142 -1.24 -15.81 18.59
C THR A 142 -1.02 -14.72 19.64
N SER A 143 -0.21 -13.70 19.30
CA SER A 143 0.03 -12.55 20.16
C SER A 143 -1.17 -11.60 20.23
N CYS A 144 -2.06 -11.63 19.24
CA CYS A 144 -3.24 -10.76 19.18
C CYS A 144 -4.35 -11.16 20.17
N ASN A 145 -4.29 -12.36 20.74
CA ASN A 145 -5.29 -12.82 21.72
C ASN A 145 -5.08 -12.20 23.12
N ARG A 146 -4.32 -11.15 23.21
CA ARG A 146 -4.13 -10.38 24.42
C ARG A 146 -5.25 -9.35 24.55
N LYS A 147 -5.87 -9.28 25.71
CA LYS A 147 -7.01 -8.39 25.98
C LYS A 147 -6.64 -6.90 25.86
N GLU A 148 -5.40 -6.57 26.08
CA GLU A 148 -4.87 -5.20 26.00
C GLU A 148 -4.64 -4.68 24.58
N TRP A 149 -4.89 -5.50 23.55
CA TRP A 149 -4.66 -5.12 22.15
C TRP A 149 -5.96 -5.05 21.34
N PRO A 150 -6.81 -4.04 21.56
CA PRO A 150 -8.04 -3.90 20.80
C PRO A 150 -7.77 -3.34 19.39
N ASN A 151 -8.61 -3.74 18.44
CA ASN A 151 -8.77 -3.10 17.14
C ASN A 151 -7.49 -3.02 16.27
N ILE A 152 -6.96 -4.19 15.93
CA ILE A 152 -5.96 -4.35 14.88
C ILE A 152 -6.69 -4.87 13.63
N THR A 153 -6.50 -4.20 12.50
CA THR A 153 -7.08 -4.63 11.23
C THR A 153 -5.95 -5.04 10.27
N MET A 154 -6.05 -6.24 9.73
CA MET A 154 -5.18 -6.71 8.65
C MET A 154 -5.99 -7.00 7.39
N VAL A 155 -5.66 -6.30 6.31
CA VAL A 155 -6.28 -6.49 4.99
C VAL A 155 -5.35 -7.36 4.15
N ILE A 156 -5.86 -8.47 3.66
CA ILE A 156 -5.08 -9.43 2.87
C ILE A 156 -5.59 -9.43 1.43
N PHE A 157 -4.72 -9.01 0.52
CA PHE A 157 -4.96 -9.13 -0.92
C PHE A 157 -4.57 -10.53 -1.38
N ARG A 158 -5.54 -11.39 -1.55
CA ARG A 158 -5.34 -12.79 -1.87
C ARG A 158 -5.38 -13.02 -3.37
N ASN A 159 -4.25 -13.41 -3.93
CA ASN A 159 -4.13 -13.78 -5.34
C ASN A 159 -3.62 -15.22 -5.55
N TYR A 160 -3.44 -16.00 -4.47
CA TYR A 160 -2.99 -17.38 -4.45
C TYR A 160 -1.58 -17.61 -5.02
N GLN A 161 -0.74 -16.58 -5.05
CA GLN A 161 0.60 -16.68 -5.63
C GLN A 161 1.53 -15.59 -5.09
N TRP A 162 2.83 -15.81 -5.23
CA TRP A 162 3.85 -14.78 -5.09
C TRP A 162 3.87 -13.92 -6.36
N GLY A 163 2.92 -12.99 -6.48
CA GLY A 163 2.63 -12.29 -7.72
C GLY A 163 3.80 -11.45 -8.26
N ALA A 164 4.60 -10.84 -7.39
CA ALA A 164 5.79 -10.10 -7.80
C ALA A 164 6.86 -11.03 -8.37
N GLU A 165 7.10 -12.18 -7.73
CA GLU A 165 8.08 -13.17 -8.17
C GLU A 165 7.64 -13.86 -9.45
N LYS A 166 6.37 -14.22 -9.58
CA LYS A 166 5.83 -14.76 -10.83
C LYS A 166 6.06 -13.78 -12.00
N ARG A 167 5.88 -12.49 -11.76
CA ARG A 167 6.17 -11.48 -12.76
C ARG A 167 7.63 -11.46 -13.16
N ASN A 168 8.53 -11.54 -12.20
CA ASN A 168 9.97 -11.60 -12.46
C ASN A 168 10.34 -12.84 -13.26
N SER A 169 9.78 -14.00 -12.93
CA SER A 169 9.94 -15.25 -13.70
C SER A 169 9.52 -15.08 -15.16
N ILE A 170 8.37 -14.47 -15.42
CA ILE A 170 7.89 -14.23 -16.79
C ILE A 170 8.83 -13.27 -17.54
N LEU A 171 9.27 -12.20 -16.90
CA LEU A 171 10.09 -11.16 -17.56
C LEU A 171 11.51 -11.60 -17.85
N TRP A 172 12.10 -12.43 -16.97
CA TRP A 172 13.53 -12.75 -17.02
C TRP A 172 13.82 -14.19 -17.45
N TYR A 173 12.87 -15.08 -17.33
CA TYR A 173 13.06 -16.52 -17.51
C TYR A 173 11.97 -17.18 -18.38
N ASP A 174 11.21 -16.41 -19.15
CA ASP A 174 10.11 -16.90 -19.99
C ASP A 174 9.15 -17.84 -19.24
N ASN A 175 8.95 -17.58 -17.95
CA ASN A 175 8.10 -18.38 -17.06
C ASN A 175 8.63 -19.81 -16.78
N ASN A 176 9.95 -20.03 -16.89
CA ASN A 176 10.62 -21.30 -16.54
C ASN A 176 11.08 -21.31 -15.07
#